data_294a6ded193c8899d85772864446930f
#
_entry.id   294a6ded193c8899d85772864446930f
#
_cell.length_a   1.000
_cell.length_b   1.000
_cell.length_c   1.000
_cell.angle_alpha   90.00
_cell.angle_beta   90.00
_cell.angle_gamma   90.00
#
_symmetry.space_group_name_H-M   'P 1'
#
loop_
_entity.id
_entity.type
_entity.pdbx_description
1 polymer ?
#
loop_
_entity_poly.entity_id
_entity_poly.type
_entity_poly.pdbx_seq_one_letter_code
_entity_poly.pdbx_strand_id
1 'polypeptide(L)'
;TLLVRAEANAMLGKYADAVNDLNTEVRAYSGGRLSVTLADIQSFYSGIDYYTPTAPTPKKKFNTAFSIESTTQEPILQAILQLRRIMTLGEGWRLQDVKRYGIVIYRRTLNGSRKVIAVTDTMKVDDPRRAIQLPQDVITAGLPANPRNK
;
A
#
# COMPACT_ATOMS: atom_id res chain seq x y z
N THR A 1 3.62 15.33 -7.12
CA THR A 1 2.83 14.45 -7.96
C THR A 1 1.38 14.37 -7.47
N LEU A 2 0.43 14.11 -8.38
CA LEU A 2 -1.02 14.13 -8.08
C LEU A 2 -1.41 13.16 -6.96
N LEU A 3 -0.92 11.92 -6.97
CA LEU A 3 -1.26 10.94 -5.94
C LEU A 3 -0.75 11.29 -4.53
N VAL A 4 0.33 12.06 -4.42
CA VAL A 4 0.81 12.57 -3.12
C VAL A 4 -0.11 13.69 -2.63
N ARG A 5 -0.56 14.55 -3.54
CA ARG A 5 -1.53 15.61 -3.21
C ARG A 5 -2.90 15.01 -2.86
N ALA A 6 -3.35 14.00 -3.60
CA ALA A 6 -4.57 13.25 -3.26
C ALA A 6 -4.52 12.66 -1.85
N GLU A 7 -3.38 12.05 -1.47
CA GLU A 7 -3.15 11.54 -0.13
C GLU A 7 -3.22 12.65 0.93
N ALA A 8 -2.54 13.78 0.70
CA ALA A 8 -2.59 14.91 1.61
C ALA A 8 -4.01 15.48 1.75
N ASN A 9 -4.75 15.61 0.65
CA ASN A 9 -6.15 16.04 0.67
C ASN A 9 -7.04 15.06 1.46
N ALA A 10 -6.86 13.75 1.27
CA ALA A 10 -7.58 12.72 2.03
C ALA A 10 -7.27 12.81 3.53
N MET A 11 -6.00 13.01 3.91
CA MET A 11 -5.58 13.17 5.30
C MET A 11 -6.15 14.45 5.95
N LEU A 12 -6.39 15.49 5.18
CA LEU A 12 -6.98 16.77 5.63
C LEU A 12 -8.53 16.75 5.60
N GLY A 13 -9.17 15.61 5.26
CA GLY A 13 -10.62 15.54 5.12
C GLY A 13 -11.19 16.20 3.87
N LYS A 14 -10.34 16.66 2.94
CA LYS A 14 -10.74 17.26 1.64
C LYS A 14 -11.02 16.17 0.61
N TYR A 15 -12.04 15.37 0.87
CA TYR A 15 -12.31 14.14 0.11
C TYR A 15 -12.65 14.39 -1.35
N ALA A 16 -13.39 15.46 -1.65
CA ALA A 16 -13.69 15.84 -3.03
C ALA A 16 -12.43 16.16 -3.83
N ASP A 17 -11.48 16.90 -3.25
CA ASP A 17 -10.21 17.25 -3.88
C ASP A 17 -9.35 15.98 -4.08
N ALA A 18 -9.33 15.08 -3.09
CA ALA A 18 -8.62 13.82 -3.18
C ALA A 18 -9.15 12.95 -4.33
N VAL A 19 -10.46 12.84 -4.49
CA VAL A 19 -11.10 12.08 -5.58
C VAL A 19 -10.88 12.75 -6.93
N ASN A 20 -10.87 14.09 -7.00
CA ASN A 20 -10.54 14.81 -8.23
C ASN A 20 -9.11 14.57 -8.69
N ASP A 21 -8.15 14.59 -7.78
CA ASP A 21 -6.75 14.26 -8.06
C ASP A 21 -6.59 12.82 -8.53
N LEU A 22 -7.26 11.88 -7.84
CA LEU A 22 -7.29 10.46 -8.22
C LEU A 22 -7.85 10.30 -9.64
N ASN A 23 -8.97 10.97 -9.96
CA ASN A 23 -9.58 10.91 -11.28
C ASN A 23 -8.71 11.52 -12.38
N THR A 24 -7.91 12.52 -12.07
CA THR A 24 -6.96 13.10 -13.03
C THR A 24 -5.95 12.03 -13.46
N GLU A 25 -5.40 11.27 -12.53
CA GLU A 25 -4.49 10.16 -12.84
C GLU A 25 -5.20 8.99 -13.54
N VAL A 26 -6.37 8.58 -13.06
CA VAL A 26 -7.15 7.49 -13.66
C VAL A 26 -7.50 7.79 -15.11
N ARG A 27 -7.91 9.02 -15.42
CA ARG A 27 -8.22 9.46 -16.79
C ARG A 27 -6.98 9.48 -17.67
N ALA A 28 -5.87 10.00 -17.18
CA ALA A 28 -4.60 9.99 -17.93
C ALA A 28 -4.19 8.56 -18.29
N TYR A 29 -4.29 7.64 -17.33
CA TYR A 29 -3.90 6.24 -17.53
C TYR A 29 -4.87 5.46 -18.42
N SER A 30 -6.16 5.79 -18.39
CA SER A 30 -7.21 5.11 -19.17
C SER A 30 -7.52 5.74 -20.53
N GLY A 31 -6.79 6.80 -20.91
CA GLY A 31 -7.12 7.59 -22.10
C GLY A 31 -8.48 8.29 -21.99
N GLY A 32 -8.83 8.77 -20.81
CA GLY A 32 -10.07 9.49 -20.53
C GLY A 32 -11.33 8.63 -20.32
N ARG A 33 -11.18 7.29 -20.39
CA ARG A 33 -12.33 6.37 -20.40
C ARG A 33 -12.90 6.04 -19.02
N LEU A 34 -12.10 6.17 -17.96
CA LEU A 34 -12.51 5.79 -16.61
C LEU A 34 -12.54 6.99 -15.67
N SER A 35 -13.46 6.96 -14.76
CA SER A 35 -13.54 7.83 -13.59
C SER A 35 -14.26 7.11 -12.46
N VAL A 36 -14.01 7.52 -11.23
CA VAL A 36 -14.63 6.96 -10.03
C VAL A 36 -15.23 8.07 -9.19
N THR A 37 -16.34 7.78 -8.53
CA THR A 37 -16.92 8.66 -7.50
C THR A 37 -16.49 8.24 -6.12
N LEU A 38 -16.70 9.09 -5.12
CA LEU A 38 -16.49 8.72 -3.72
C LEU A 38 -17.35 7.50 -3.34
N ALA A 39 -18.60 7.48 -3.78
CA ALA A 39 -19.53 6.38 -3.51
C ALA A 39 -19.04 5.05 -4.12
N ASP A 40 -18.48 5.07 -5.33
CA ASP A 40 -17.90 3.88 -5.96
C ASP A 40 -16.73 3.32 -5.14
N ILE A 41 -15.84 4.20 -4.68
CA ILE A 41 -14.69 3.84 -3.85
C ILE A 41 -15.15 3.23 -2.52
N GLN A 42 -16.08 3.89 -1.84
CA GLN A 42 -16.63 3.40 -0.58
C GLN A 42 -17.34 2.06 -0.76
N SER A 43 -18.21 1.93 -1.75
CA SER A 43 -18.93 0.69 -2.06
C SER A 43 -17.97 -0.46 -2.35
N PHE A 44 -16.95 -0.23 -3.18
CA PHE A 44 -15.95 -1.25 -3.50
C PHE A 44 -15.21 -1.75 -2.26
N TYR A 45 -14.66 -0.84 -1.44
CA TYR A 45 -13.86 -1.23 -0.28
C TYR A 45 -14.69 -1.71 0.92
N SER A 46 -15.98 -1.36 1.01
CA SER A 46 -16.89 -1.97 2.00
C SER A 46 -17.28 -3.40 1.63
N GLY A 47 -17.37 -3.70 0.35
CA GLY A 47 -17.75 -5.03 -0.17
C GLY A 47 -16.64 -6.08 -0.18
N ILE A 48 -15.40 -5.73 0.19
CA ILE A 48 -14.27 -6.67 0.20
C ILE A 48 -13.62 -6.76 1.57
N ASP A 49 -13.18 -7.97 1.90
CA ASP A 49 -12.45 -8.26 3.13
C ASP A 49 -11.01 -7.73 3.09
N TYR A 50 -10.45 -7.51 4.26
CA TYR A 50 -9.04 -7.19 4.38
C TYR A 50 -8.15 -8.33 3.89
N TYR A 51 -7.03 -7.94 3.34
CA TYR A 51 -5.92 -8.81 2.99
C TYR A 51 -5.45 -9.65 4.18
N THR A 52 -5.50 -10.96 4.05
CA THR A 52 -5.05 -11.94 5.06
C THR A 52 -3.95 -12.83 4.51
N PRO A 53 -3.29 -13.67 5.33
CA PRO A 53 -2.32 -14.64 4.84
C PRO A 53 -2.81 -15.50 3.68
N THR A 54 -4.07 -15.91 3.70
CA THR A 54 -4.67 -16.81 2.71
C THR A 54 -5.52 -16.12 1.64
N ALA A 55 -5.96 -14.88 1.89
CA ALA A 55 -6.80 -14.11 0.96
C ALA A 55 -6.08 -12.83 0.47
N PRO A 56 -5.52 -12.85 -0.75
CA PRO A 56 -4.77 -11.72 -1.31
C PRO A 56 -5.69 -10.64 -1.91
N THR A 57 -6.47 -9.98 -1.07
CA THR A 57 -7.37 -8.89 -1.48
C THR A 57 -6.61 -7.56 -1.70
N PRO A 58 -7.16 -6.61 -2.46
CA PRO A 58 -6.58 -5.27 -2.60
C PRO A 58 -6.66 -4.44 -1.33
N LYS A 59 -7.64 -4.67 -0.43
CA LYS A 59 -7.83 -3.91 0.82
C LYS A 59 -6.80 -4.32 1.87
N LYS A 60 -5.92 -3.40 2.27
CA LYS A 60 -4.85 -3.64 3.25
C LYS A 60 -5.27 -3.14 4.63
N LYS A 61 -5.01 -3.92 5.68
CA LYS A 61 -5.15 -3.40 7.03
C LYS A 61 -4.03 -2.39 7.29
N PHE A 62 -4.40 -1.18 7.67
CA PHE A 62 -3.47 -0.15 8.10
C PHE A 62 -3.18 -0.28 9.59
N ASN A 63 -1.91 -0.20 9.96
CA ASN A 63 -1.42 -0.23 11.33
C ASN A 63 -0.53 1.01 11.52
N THR A 64 -1.17 2.18 11.55
CA THR A 64 -0.51 3.49 11.59
C THR A 64 -0.39 4.00 13.01
N ALA A 65 0.60 4.87 13.25
CA ALA A 65 0.72 5.62 14.51
C ALA A 65 -0.24 6.83 14.57
N PHE A 66 -0.97 7.11 13.48
CA PHE A 66 -1.98 8.16 13.37
C PHE A 66 -3.34 7.57 13.07
N SER A 67 -4.41 8.28 13.46
CA SER A 67 -5.77 7.84 13.23
C SER A 67 -6.20 8.01 11.78
N ILE A 68 -6.96 7.06 11.27
CA ILE A 68 -7.60 7.10 9.95
C ILE A 68 -9.09 6.82 10.17
N GLU A 69 -9.94 7.69 9.64
CA GLU A 69 -11.39 7.49 9.68
C GLU A 69 -11.77 6.35 8.72
N SER A 70 -12.56 5.39 9.19
CA SER A 70 -12.77 4.10 8.52
C SER A 70 -13.79 4.14 7.37
N THR A 71 -14.73 5.09 7.41
CA THR A 71 -15.89 5.10 6.50
C THR A 71 -15.58 5.79 5.16
N THR A 72 -14.82 6.87 5.20
CA THR A 72 -14.56 7.71 4.03
C THR A 72 -13.07 7.83 3.74
N GLN A 73 -12.26 8.16 4.74
CA GLN A 73 -10.84 8.41 4.56
C GLN A 73 -10.07 7.13 4.18
N GLU A 74 -10.32 6.03 4.88
CA GLU A 74 -9.63 4.76 4.61
C GLU A 74 -9.88 4.24 3.18
N PRO A 75 -11.13 4.15 2.66
CA PRO A 75 -11.39 3.76 1.28
C PRO A 75 -10.64 4.61 0.24
N ILE A 76 -10.61 5.93 0.42
CA ILE A 76 -9.87 6.84 -0.48
C ILE A 76 -8.36 6.54 -0.42
N LEU A 77 -7.79 6.39 0.76
CA LEU A 77 -6.38 6.03 0.93
C LEU A 77 -6.05 4.68 0.31
N GLN A 78 -6.94 3.67 0.47
CA GLN A 78 -6.79 2.37 -0.18
C GLN A 78 -6.72 2.51 -1.72
N ALA A 79 -7.61 3.31 -2.30
CA ALA A 79 -7.64 3.57 -3.74
C ALA A 79 -6.36 4.27 -4.23
N ILE A 80 -5.92 5.32 -3.52
CA ILE A 80 -4.68 6.05 -3.83
C ILE A 80 -3.47 5.13 -3.77
N LEU A 81 -3.33 4.33 -2.72
CA LEU A 81 -2.21 3.41 -2.55
C LEU A 81 -2.22 2.28 -3.57
N GLN A 82 -3.40 1.82 -3.98
CA GLN A 82 -3.53 0.81 -5.02
C GLN A 82 -3.12 1.38 -6.39
N LEU A 83 -3.56 2.59 -6.74
CA LEU A 83 -3.17 3.23 -7.98
C LEU A 83 -1.67 3.56 -7.99
N ARG A 84 -1.12 4.10 -6.91
CA ARG A 84 0.33 4.34 -6.76
C ARG A 84 1.12 3.05 -6.97
N ARG A 85 0.70 1.95 -6.34
CA ARG A 85 1.34 0.64 -6.51
C ARG A 85 1.38 0.17 -7.96
N ILE A 86 0.31 0.42 -8.72
CA ILE A 86 0.22 0.05 -10.15
C ILE A 86 1.16 0.93 -10.97
N MET A 87 1.12 2.24 -10.76
CA MET A 87 1.86 3.22 -11.56
C MET A 87 3.36 3.18 -11.31
N THR A 88 3.79 2.87 -10.08
CA THR A 88 5.21 2.82 -9.69
C THR A 88 5.75 1.39 -9.57
N LEU A 89 5.18 0.47 -10.35
CA LEU A 89 5.64 -0.92 -10.37
C LEU A 89 7.09 -1.00 -10.84
N GLY A 90 7.95 -1.58 -10.00
CA GLY A 90 9.39 -1.69 -10.28
C GLY A 90 10.25 -0.49 -9.83
N GLU A 91 9.65 0.62 -9.39
CA GLU A 91 10.38 1.83 -8.97
C GLU A 91 10.79 1.84 -7.48
N GLY A 92 10.41 0.82 -6.71
CA GLY A 92 10.77 0.70 -5.29
C GLY A 92 9.93 1.52 -4.31
N TRP A 93 9.05 2.41 -4.76
CA TRP A 93 8.24 3.29 -3.91
C TRP A 93 7.27 2.55 -2.97
N ARG A 94 6.91 1.32 -3.32
CA ARG A 94 5.98 0.51 -2.52
C ARG A 94 6.44 0.31 -1.07
N LEU A 95 7.75 0.24 -0.82
CA LEU A 95 8.29 0.08 0.53
C LEU A 95 7.94 1.27 1.43
N GLN A 96 7.91 2.48 0.89
CA GLN A 96 7.55 3.69 1.63
C GLN A 96 6.07 3.62 2.09
N ASP A 97 5.15 3.24 1.20
CA ASP A 97 3.75 3.04 1.55
C ASP A 97 3.58 1.95 2.62
N VAL A 98 4.27 0.83 2.45
CA VAL A 98 4.25 -0.30 3.39
C VAL A 98 4.73 0.12 4.79
N LYS A 99 5.76 0.95 4.86
CA LYS A 99 6.29 1.48 6.15
C LYS A 99 5.32 2.49 6.77
N ARG A 100 4.85 3.48 5.98
CA ARG A 100 3.99 4.57 6.45
C ARG A 100 2.66 4.05 6.99
N TYR A 101 2.04 3.10 6.29
CA TYR A 101 0.73 2.54 6.66
C TYR A 101 0.80 1.25 7.47
N GLY A 102 2.00 0.80 7.86
CA GLY A 102 2.17 -0.40 8.66
C GLY A 102 1.61 -1.66 8.00
N ILE A 103 1.67 -1.76 6.67
CA ILE A 103 1.07 -2.88 5.92
C ILE A 103 1.91 -4.14 6.14
N VAL A 104 1.28 -5.22 6.59
CA VAL A 104 1.92 -6.54 6.70
C VAL A 104 2.03 -7.16 5.32
N ILE A 105 3.18 -7.76 5.01
CA ILE A 105 3.42 -8.46 3.73
C ILE A 105 3.58 -9.95 3.99
N TYR A 106 2.89 -10.76 3.18
CA TYR A 106 2.99 -12.22 3.22
C TYR A 106 3.66 -12.73 1.94
N ARG A 107 4.68 -13.56 2.08
CA ARG A 107 5.24 -14.36 0.98
C ARG A 107 4.44 -15.64 0.87
N ARG A 108 3.78 -15.83 -0.25
CA ARG A 108 2.89 -16.96 -0.50
C ARG A 108 3.48 -17.89 -1.54
N THR A 109 3.23 -19.18 -1.35
CA THR A 109 3.37 -20.18 -2.40
C THR A 109 1.99 -20.43 -3.01
N LEU A 110 1.90 -20.43 -4.32
CA LEU A 110 0.68 -20.67 -5.06
C LEU A 110 0.77 -22.01 -5.79
N ASN A 111 -0.35 -22.70 -5.95
CA ASN A 111 -0.45 -23.86 -6.82
C ASN A 111 -0.67 -23.44 -8.30
N GLY A 112 -0.76 -24.42 -9.19
CA GLY A 112 -0.99 -24.20 -10.63
C GLY A 112 -2.31 -23.46 -10.94
N SER A 113 -3.30 -23.52 -10.04
CA SER A 113 -4.56 -22.78 -10.13
C SER A 113 -4.51 -21.42 -9.43
N ARG A 114 -3.33 -20.91 -9.10
CA ARG A 114 -3.08 -19.64 -8.40
C ARG A 114 -3.73 -19.51 -7.01
N LYS A 115 -4.08 -20.63 -6.37
CA LYS A 115 -4.56 -20.65 -4.99
C LYS A 115 -3.37 -20.68 -4.03
N VAL A 116 -3.49 -19.96 -2.91
CA VAL A 116 -2.49 -19.96 -1.84
C VAL A 116 -2.49 -21.32 -1.16
N ILE A 117 -1.35 -21.99 -1.15
CA ILE A 117 -1.15 -23.29 -0.50
C ILE A 117 -0.26 -23.20 0.74
N ALA A 118 0.58 -22.20 0.83
CA ALA A 118 1.41 -21.93 2.01
C ALA A 118 1.76 -20.46 2.13
N VAL A 119 2.05 -20.03 3.36
CA VAL A 119 2.67 -18.74 3.67
C VAL A 119 4.05 -19.04 4.24
N THR A 120 5.07 -18.75 3.45
CA THR A 120 6.46 -19.14 3.78
C THR A 120 7.19 -18.07 4.58
N ASP A 121 6.70 -16.83 4.55
CA ASP A 121 7.31 -15.71 5.27
C ASP A 121 6.29 -14.58 5.51
N THR A 122 6.50 -13.80 6.58
CA THR A 122 5.67 -12.64 6.92
C THR A 122 6.57 -11.50 7.38
N MET A 123 6.47 -10.35 6.71
CA MET A 123 7.09 -9.11 7.15
C MET A 123 6.09 -8.28 7.97
N LYS A 124 6.22 -8.31 9.29
CA LYS A 124 5.35 -7.60 10.25
C LYS A 124 5.65 -6.09 10.27
N VAL A 125 4.86 -5.33 11.04
CA VAL A 125 4.98 -3.85 11.13
C VAL A 125 6.35 -3.43 11.66
N ASP A 126 6.85 -4.11 12.66
CA ASP A 126 8.11 -3.86 13.37
C ASP A 126 9.28 -4.72 12.86
N ASP A 127 9.10 -5.38 11.71
CA ASP A 127 10.12 -6.27 11.14
C ASP A 127 11.39 -5.48 10.79
N PRO A 128 12.58 -5.90 11.29
CA PRO A 128 13.83 -5.20 11.04
C PRO A 128 14.22 -5.15 9.54
N ARG A 129 13.65 -6.02 8.71
CA ARG A 129 13.85 -5.99 7.25
C ARG A 129 13.20 -4.78 6.56
N ARG A 130 12.37 -4.02 7.28
CA ARG A 130 11.82 -2.73 6.80
C ARG A 130 12.88 -1.63 6.75
N ALA A 131 13.98 -1.77 7.49
CA ALA A 131 15.14 -0.91 7.34
C ALA A 131 15.99 -1.36 6.14
N ILE A 132 16.41 -0.41 5.30
CA ILE A 132 17.36 -0.70 4.22
C ILE A 132 18.70 -1.08 4.87
N GLN A 133 19.34 -2.16 4.37
CA GLN A 133 20.64 -2.58 4.90
C GLN A 133 21.71 -1.52 4.60
N LEU A 134 22.62 -1.35 5.52
CA LEU A 134 23.81 -0.54 5.30
C LEU A 134 24.65 -1.12 4.15
N PRO A 135 25.33 -0.27 3.37
CA PRO A 135 26.28 -0.74 2.36
C PRO A 135 27.36 -1.63 2.98
N GLN A 136 27.85 -2.60 2.23
CA GLN A 136 28.78 -3.60 2.73
C GLN A 136 30.12 -3.00 3.18
N ASP A 137 30.60 -1.98 2.51
CA ASP A 137 31.81 -1.23 2.85
C ASP A 137 31.70 -0.56 4.22
N VAL A 138 30.53 0.00 4.55
CA VAL A 138 30.24 0.62 5.84
C VAL A 138 30.23 -0.42 6.97
N ILE A 139 29.66 -1.61 6.70
CA ILE A 139 29.65 -2.73 7.65
C ILE A 139 31.09 -3.24 7.87
N THR A 140 31.87 -3.36 6.79
CA THR A 140 33.28 -3.79 6.87
C THR A 140 34.13 -2.77 7.62
N ALA A 141 33.79 -1.49 7.58
CA ALA A 141 34.43 -0.43 8.36
C ALA A 141 34.07 -0.44 9.86
N GLY A 142 33.25 -1.40 10.32
CA GLY A 142 32.96 -1.63 11.72
C GLY A 142 31.59 -1.18 12.22
N LEU A 143 30.73 -0.64 11.36
CA LEU A 143 29.35 -0.34 11.76
C LEU A 143 28.52 -1.63 11.82
N PRO A 144 27.69 -1.84 12.87
CA PRO A 144 26.86 -3.02 12.96
C PRO A 144 25.81 -3.05 11.86
N ALA A 145 25.67 -4.19 11.20
CA ALA A 145 24.60 -4.40 10.21
C ALA A 145 23.21 -4.29 10.84
N ASN A 146 22.23 -3.80 10.08
CA ASN A 146 20.84 -3.84 10.54
C ASN A 146 20.39 -5.29 10.77
N PRO A 147 19.67 -5.58 11.86
CA PRO A 147 19.17 -6.93 12.15
C PRO A 147 18.38 -7.51 10.97
N ARG A 148 18.50 -8.81 10.77
CA ARG A 148 17.70 -9.57 9.80
C ARG A 148 17.13 -10.80 10.49
N ASN A 149 15.87 -11.10 10.24
CA ASN A 149 15.30 -12.37 10.67
C ASN A 149 15.91 -13.47 9.79
N LYS A 150 16.35 -14.54 10.42
CA LYS A 150 16.82 -15.74 9.72
C LYS A 150 15.66 -16.60 9.28
#